data_b6ed5442081c0ba08099f2e7feaf73a8
#
_entry.id   b6ed5442081c0ba08099f2e7feaf73a8
#
_cell.length_a   1.000
_cell.length_b   1.000
_cell.length_c   1.000
_cell.angle_alpha   90.00
_cell.angle_beta   90.00
_cell.angle_gamma   90.00
#
_symmetry.space_group_name_H-M   'P 1'
#
loop_
_entity.id
_entity.type
_entity.pdbx_description
1 polymer ?
#
loop_
_entity_poly.entity_id
_entity_poly.type
_entity_poly.pdbx_seq_one_letter_code
_entity_poly.pdbx_strand_id
1 'polypeptide(L)'
;LVIGLVAAKIPALPGLVIGIFASGVMAIFQGISFPDILNVLQNGYSPTISAALGNAASDADLLKLLNDNSLTGIVPATAKEVGALLEKLLGRGGLQSMNWTVSLSFCALAFGGVMEKCGYLDVILEKLLYRVRTVGGLVFTTLLSSVVTNILLADQYLAIIIPGRMFKKTYEEKGLHSRMLSRSLEDAGTITSVLVPWNSCGAYHAGLFGVPTLEYLPYAFLNWMNPIMSAVLTYMGIGIAWRGNNGEPVIQRTRPAEALPCETEA
;
A
#
# COMPACT_ATOMS: atom_id res chain seq x y z
N LEU A 1 -16.89 -11.06 12.91
CA LEU A 1 -15.75 -11.94 13.17
C LEU A 1 -14.42 -11.21 12.97
N VAL A 2 -14.12 -10.68 11.77
CA VAL A 2 -12.83 -10.04 11.45
C VAL A 2 -12.53 -8.88 12.39
N ILE A 3 -13.50 -8.00 12.64
CA ILE A 3 -13.36 -6.87 13.60
C ILE A 3 -13.01 -7.40 15.01
N GLY A 4 -13.66 -8.49 15.46
CA GLY A 4 -13.37 -9.11 16.74
C GLY A 4 -11.95 -9.70 16.81
N LEU A 5 -11.46 -10.31 15.73
CA LEU A 5 -10.10 -10.84 15.64
C LEU A 5 -9.03 -9.73 15.69
N VAL A 6 -9.30 -8.61 15.00
CA VAL A 6 -8.42 -7.43 15.04
C VAL A 6 -8.40 -6.81 16.45
N ALA A 7 -9.56 -6.69 17.10
CA ALA A 7 -9.66 -6.22 18.49
C ALA A 7 -8.91 -7.14 19.46
N ALA A 8 -8.87 -8.44 19.19
CA ALA A 8 -8.08 -9.43 19.92
C ALA A 8 -6.56 -9.40 19.60
N LYS A 9 -6.07 -8.39 18.86
CA LYS A 9 -4.67 -8.22 18.44
C LYS A 9 -4.10 -9.38 17.62
N ILE A 10 -4.94 -10.15 16.93
CA ILE A 10 -4.48 -11.16 15.98
C ILE A 10 -3.92 -10.45 14.74
N PRO A 11 -2.75 -10.87 14.22
CA PRO A 11 -2.18 -10.29 13.00
C PRO A 11 -3.18 -10.30 11.84
N ALA A 12 -3.13 -9.25 11.00
CA ALA A 12 -4.13 -9.02 9.95
C ALA A 12 -4.27 -10.20 8.97
N LEU A 13 -3.16 -10.79 8.52
CA LEU A 13 -3.18 -11.90 7.56
C LEU A 13 -3.90 -13.15 8.10
N PRO A 14 -3.53 -13.70 9.28
CA PRO A 14 -4.29 -14.78 9.89
C PRO A 14 -5.77 -14.43 10.12
N GLY A 15 -6.06 -13.20 10.56
CA GLY A 15 -7.43 -12.74 10.77
C GLY A 15 -8.28 -12.76 9.50
N LEU A 16 -7.74 -12.31 8.37
CA LEU A 16 -8.41 -12.36 7.07
C LEU A 16 -8.62 -13.81 6.59
N VAL A 17 -7.61 -14.67 6.71
CA VAL A 17 -7.71 -16.08 6.31
C VAL A 17 -8.80 -16.79 7.12
N ILE A 18 -8.84 -16.61 8.43
CA ILE A 18 -9.91 -17.14 9.29
C ILE A 18 -11.27 -16.59 8.85
N GLY A 19 -11.36 -15.31 8.51
CA GLY A 19 -12.58 -14.68 7.99
C GLY A 19 -13.08 -15.32 6.71
N ILE A 20 -12.19 -15.60 5.76
CA ILE A 20 -12.53 -16.28 4.50
C ILE A 20 -13.03 -17.69 4.75
N PHE A 21 -12.35 -18.49 5.57
CA PHE A 21 -12.80 -19.85 5.90
C PHE A 21 -14.14 -19.85 6.63
N ALA A 22 -14.32 -18.97 7.61
CA ALA A 22 -15.58 -18.87 8.34
C ALA A 22 -16.74 -18.47 7.44
N SER A 23 -16.54 -17.54 6.50
CA SER A 23 -17.58 -17.17 5.53
C SER A 23 -17.91 -18.31 4.58
N GLY A 24 -16.93 -19.11 4.15
CA GLY A 24 -17.14 -20.31 3.35
C GLY A 24 -17.98 -21.37 4.09
N VAL A 25 -17.67 -21.60 5.37
CA VAL A 25 -18.47 -22.50 6.21
C VAL A 25 -19.91 -22.00 6.37
N MET A 26 -20.09 -20.70 6.62
CA MET A 26 -21.45 -20.11 6.70
C MET A 26 -22.22 -20.25 5.38
N ALA A 27 -21.57 -20.11 4.23
CA ALA A 27 -22.18 -20.29 2.92
C ALA A 27 -22.70 -21.73 2.72
N ILE A 28 -21.96 -22.74 3.19
CA ILE A 28 -22.40 -24.14 3.16
C ILE A 28 -23.69 -24.33 4.02
N PHE A 29 -23.73 -23.73 5.20
CA PHE A 29 -24.92 -23.78 6.07
C PHE A 29 -26.15 -23.08 5.42
N GLN A 30 -25.93 -22.11 4.53
CA GLN A 30 -27.00 -21.46 3.74
C GLN A 30 -27.39 -22.25 2.49
N GLY A 31 -26.81 -23.44 2.28
CA GLY A 31 -27.14 -24.31 1.15
C GLY A 31 -26.39 -24.00 -0.15
N ILE A 32 -25.35 -23.14 -0.11
CA ILE A 32 -24.49 -22.89 -1.27
C ILE A 32 -23.57 -24.09 -1.47
N SER A 33 -23.49 -24.58 -2.71
CA SER A 33 -22.68 -25.75 -3.01
C SER A 33 -21.16 -25.41 -2.92
N PHE A 34 -20.34 -26.39 -2.56
CA PHE A 34 -18.90 -26.20 -2.48
C PHE A 34 -18.25 -25.73 -3.81
N PRO A 35 -18.64 -26.27 -4.99
CA PRO A 35 -18.18 -25.73 -6.28
C PRO A 35 -18.52 -24.27 -6.50
N ASP A 36 -19.70 -23.80 -6.06
CA ASP A 36 -20.09 -22.39 -6.19
C ASP A 36 -19.25 -21.49 -5.31
N ILE A 37 -18.92 -21.94 -4.10
CA ILE A 37 -17.98 -21.23 -3.21
C ILE A 37 -16.62 -21.09 -3.86
N LEU A 38 -16.08 -22.15 -4.45
CA LEU A 38 -14.81 -22.10 -5.16
C LEU A 38 -14.87 -21.18 -6.38
N ASN A 39 -15.99 -21.20 -7.11
CA ASN A 39 -16.20 -20.30 -8.24
C ASN A 39 -16.23 -18.85 -7.80
N VAL A 40 -16.91 -18.52 -6.70
CA VAL A 40 -16.94 -17.17 -6.14
C VAL A 40 -15.54 -16.72 -5.68
N LEU A 41 -14.77 -17.59 -5.05
CA LEU A 41 -13.38 -17.29 -4.65
C LEU A 41 -12.49 -17.03 -5.87
N GLN A 42 -12.65 -17.81 -6.94
CA GLN A 42 -11.87 -17.69 -8.17
C GLN A 42 -12.28 -16.48 -9.00
N ASN A 43 -13.57 -16.38 -9.34
CA ASN A 43 -14.10 -15.45 -10.33
C ASN A 43 -14.81 -14.23 -9.70
N GLY A 44 -15.03 -14.25 -8.39
CA GLY A 44 -15.75 -13.22 -7.65
C GLY A 44 -17.23 -13.49 -7.52
N TYR A 45 -17.88 -12.68 -6.70
CA TYR A 45 -19.31 -12.72 -6.48
C TYR A 45 -20.01 -11.66 -7.34
N SER A 46 -21.01 -12.08 -8.10
CA SER A 46 -21.92 -11.17 -8.81
C SER A 46 -23.32 -11.35 -8.22
N PRO A 47 -23.92 -10.30 -7.64
CA PRO A 47 -25.25 -10.37 -7.08
C PRO A 47 -26.26 -10.69 -8.20
N THR A 48 -27.02 -11.77 -8.05
CA THR A 48 -28.01 -12.19 -9.06
C THR A 48 -29.03 -11.10 -9.35
N ILE A 49 -29.41 -10.33 -8.33
CA ILE A 49 -30.37 -9.24 -8.46
C ILE A 49 -29.80 -8.04 -9.25
N SER A 50 -28.52 -7.71 -9.07
CA SER A 50 -27.88 -6.62 -9.82
C SER A 50 -27.69 -6.98 -11.29
N ALA A 51 -27.31 -8.23 -11.57
CA ALA A 51 -27.20 -8.75 -12.92
C ALA A 51 -28.57 -8.78 -13.64
N ALA A 52 -29.64 -9.19 -12.93
CA ALA A 52 -31.00 -9.17 -13.45
C ALA A 52 -31.49 -7.73 -13.74
N LEU A 53 -31.22 -6.80 -12.84
CA LEU A 53 -31.56 -5.37 -13.03
C LEU A 53 -30.78 -4.72 -14.17
N GLY A 54 -29.49 -5.06 -14.32
CA GLY A 54 -28.63 -4.54 -15.41
C GLY A 54 -29.00 -5.08 -16.79
N ASN A 55 -29.50 -6.32 -16.86
CA ASN A 55 -29.85 -7.01 -18.10
C ASN A 55 -31.34 -6.84 -18.51
N ALA A 56 -32.15 -6.18 -17.69
CA ALA A 56 -33.56 -5.95 -18.01
C ALA A 56 -33.73 -5.08 -19.27
N ALA A 57 -34.36 -5.60 -20.28
CA ALA A 57 -34.50 -4.94 -21.58
C ALA A 57 -35.55 -3.80 -21.58
N SER A 58 -36.52 -3.84 -20.63
CA SER A 58 -37.58 -2.84 -20.53
C SER A 58 -37.90 -2.49 -19.08
N ASP A 59 -38.53 -1.32 -18.89
CA ASP A 59 -38.98 -0.86 -17.56
C ASP A 59 -40.10 -1.79 -17.00
N ALA A 60 -40.87 -2.47 -17.88
CA ALA A 60 -41.85 -3.44 -17.48
C ALA A 60 -41.22 -4.71 -16.85
N ASP A 61 -40.12 -5.16 -17.44
CA ASP A 61 -39.33 -6.29 -16.89
C ASP A 61 -38.68 -5.93 -15.55
N LEU A 62 -38.23 -4.69 -15.41
CA LEU A 62 -37.69 -4.16 -14.16
C LEU A 62 -38.75 -4.15 -13.05
N LEU A 63 -39.95 -3.64 -13.35
CA LEU A 63 -41.05 -3.60 -12.38
C LEU A 63 -41.44 -5.00 -11.96
N LYS A 64 -41.42 -5.98 -12.87
CA LYS A 64 -41.68 -7.38 -12.56
C LYS A 64 -40.65 -7.98 -11.63
N LEU A 65 -39.38 -7.77 -11.93
CA LEU A 65 -38.26 -8.20 -11.08
C LEU A 65 -38.29 -7.56 -9.68
N LEU A 66 -38.63 -6.27 -9.58
CA LEU A 66 -38.78 -5.58 -8.31
C LEU A 66 -39.94 -6.14 -7.48
N ASN A 67 -41.10 -6.41 -8.10
CA ASN A 67 -42.25 -6.99 -7.44
C ASN A 67 -41.98 -8.41 -6.98
N ASP A 68 -41.36 -9.25 -7.81
CA ASP A 68 -41.00 -10.64 -7.47
C ASP A 68 -40.03 -10.72 -6.28
N ASN A 69 -39.21 -9.69 -6.09
CA ASN A 69 -38.24 -9.59 -4.96
C ASN A 69 -38.75 -8.71 -3.79
N SER A 70 -40.07 -8.41 -3.76
CA SER A 70 -40.69 -7.58 -2.69
C SER A 70 -40.13 -6.16 -2.53
N LEU A 71 -39.53 -5.64 -3.56
CA LEU A 71 -38.94 -4.29 -3.61
C LEU A 71 -39.94 -3.28 -4.21
N THR A 72 -41.11 -3.15 -3.56
CA THR A 72 -42.17 -2.25 -4.00
C THR A 72 -41.83 -0.79 -3.71
N GLY A 73 -42.20 0.10 -4.66
CA GLY A 73 -42.03 1.54 -4.50
C GLY A 73 -40.71 2.13 -5.06
N ILE A 74 -39.89 1.33 -5.70
CA ILE A 74 -38.65 1.81 -6.38
C ILE A 74 -38.98 2.14 -7.85
N VAL A 75 -38.61 3.32 -8.29
CA VAL A 75 -38.77 3.75 -9.69
C VAL A 75 -37.75 3.00 -10.58
N PRO A 76 -38.11 2.58 -11.82
CA PRO A 76 -37.22 1.83 -12.71
C PRO A 76 -35.85 2.47 -12.94
N ALA A 77 -35.77 3.78 -13.10
CA ALA A 77 -34.51 4.50 -13.26
C ALA A 77 -33.62 4.37 -12.00
N THR A 78 -34.21 4.52 -10.83
CA THR A 78 -33.50 4.36 -9.54
C THR A 78 -33.09 2.89 -9.31
N ALA A 79 -33.88 1.92 -9.79
CA ALA A 79 -33.55 0.50 -9.69
C ALA A 79 -32.30 0.15 -10.51
N LYS A 80 -32.13 0.70 -11.71
CA LYS A 80 -30.90 0.53 -12.51
C LYS A 80 -29.68 1.14 -11.85
N GLU A 81 -29.80 2.32 -11.28
CA GLU A 81 -28.71 2.98 -10.55
C GLU A 81 -28.33 2.19 -9.29
N VAL A 82 -29.32 1.72 -8.54
CA VAL A 82 -29.08 0.87 -7.35
C VAL A 82 -28.46 -0.46 -7.76
N GLY A 83 -28.93 -1.11 -8.84
CA GLY A 83 -28.33 -2.33 -9.38
C GLY A 83 -26.86 -2.14 -9.74
N ALA A 84 -26.53 -1.07 -10.46
CA ALA A 84 -25.16 -0.72 -10.83
C ALA A 84 -24.28 -0.41 -9.60
N LEU A 85 -24.83 0.27 -8.59
CA LEU A 85 -24.16 0.52 -7.32
C LEU A 85 -23.88 -0.77 -6.54
N LEU A 86 -24.86 -1.67 -6.46
CA LEU A 86 -24.70 -2.98 -5.80
C LEU A 86 -23.66 -3.82 -6.51
N GLU A 87 -23.66 -3.85 -7.84
CA GLU A 87 -22.64 -4.56 -8.61
C GLU A 87 -21.25 -3.95 -8.40
N LYS A 88 -21.13 -2.64 -8.38
CA LYS A 88 -19.86 -1.96 -8.09
C LYS A 88 -19.36 -2.21 -6.67
N LEU A 89 -20.24 -2.36 -5.69
CA LEU A 89 -19.88 -2.58 -4.28
C LEU A 89 -19.62 -4.06 -3.98
N LEU A 90 -20.48 -4.95 -4.44
CA LEU A 90 -20.47 -6.37 -4.10
C LEU A 90 -19.85 -7.24 -5.20
N GLY A 91 -19.99 -6.84 -6.46
CA GLY A 91 -19.46 -7.54 -7.63
C GLY A 91 -17.95 -7.35 -7.76
N ARG A 92 -17.19 -7.74 -6.74
CA ARG A 92 -15.73 -7.76 -6.81
C ARG A 92 -15.27 -9.05 -7.45
N GLY A 93 -14.41 -8.91 -8.47
CA GLY A 93 -13.73 -10.06 -9.07
C GLY A 93 -12.94 -10.81 -8.01
N GLY A 94 -12.95 -12.15 -8.07
CA GLY A 94 -12.18 -12.99 -7.16
C GLY A 94 -10.67 -12.93 -7.44
N LEU A 95 -9.98 -14.03 -7.16
CA LEU A 95 -8.55 -14.17 -7.38
C LEU A 95 -8.14 -13.81 -8.82
N GLN A 96 -9.00 -14.15 -9.80
CA GLN A 96 -8.76 -13.89 -11.22
C GLN A 96 -8.61 -12.40 -11.54
N SER A 97 -9.36 -11.52 -10.87
CA SER A 97 -9.26 -10.07 -11.08
C SER A 97 -7.89 -9.49 -10.65
N MET A 98 -7.22 -10.16 -9.71
CA MET A 98 -5.90 -9.78 -9.23
C MET A 98 -4.75 -10.45 -9.99
N ASN A 99 -5.04 -11.35 -10.92
CA ASN A 99 -4.02 -12.15 -11.60
C ASN A 99 -3.01 -11.29 -12.36
N TRP A 100 -3.46 -10.20 -13.00
CA TRP A 100 -2.58 -9.26 -13.66
C TRP A 100 -1.61 -8.58 -12.68
N THR A 101 -2.11 -8.12 -11.52
CA THR A 101 -1.30 -7.48 -10.49
C THR A 101 -0.29 -8.46 -9.89
N VAL A 102 -0.70 -9.70 -9.65
CA VAL A 102 0.18 -10.77 -9.16
C VAL A 102 1.28 -11.08 -10.17
N SER A 103 0.94 -11.23 -11.46
CA SER A 103 1.89 -11.49 -12.54
C SER A 103 2.90 -10.34 -12.68
N LEU A 104 2.42 -9.09 -12.62
CA LEU A 104 3.29 -7.91 -12.63
C LEU A 104 4.25 -7.92 -11.45
N SER A 105 3.77 -8.23 -10.25
CA SER A 105 4.59 -8.31 -9.04
C SER A 105 5.68 -9.38 -9.15
N PHE A 106 5.38 -10.55 -9.72
CA PHE A 106 6.40 -11.58 -9.98
C PHE A 106 7.48 -11.11 -10.95
N CYS A 107 7.10 -10.46 -12.05
CA CYS A 107 8.06 -9.91 -13.00
C CYS A 107 8.92 -8.81 -12.37
N ALA A 108 8.29 -7.92 -11.60
CA ALA A 108 8.97 -6.82 -10.91
C ALA A 108 9.97 -7.33 -9.86
N LEU A 109 9.58 -8.31 -9.05
CA LEU A 109 10.47 -8.92 -8.05
C LEU A 109 11.63 -9.67 -8.70
N ALA A 110 11.39 -10.39 -9.81
CA ALA A 110 12.45 -11.06 -10.56
C ALA A 110 13.45 -10.05 -11.12
N PHE A 111 12.97 -8.96 -11.73
CA PHE A 111 13.81 -7.86 -12.21
C PHE A 111 14.58 -7.18 -11.06
N GLY A 112 13.88 -6.88 -9.97
CA GLY A 112 14.48 -6.30 -8.77
C GLY A 112 15.60 -7.15 -8.19
N GLY A 113 15.38 -8.47 -8.10
CA GLY A 113 16.38 -9.43 -7.64
C GLY A 113 17.64 -9.48 -8.53
N VAL A 114 17.48 -9.33 -9.84
CA VAL A 114 18.62 -9.22 -10.77
C VAL A 114 19.37 -7.91 -10.53
N MET A 115 18.68 -6.78 -10.41
CA MET A 115 19.28 -5.47 -10.17
C MET A 115 20.06 -5.43 -8.85
N GLU A 116 19.53 -6.04 -7.79
CA GLU A 116 20.19 -6.16 -6.49
C GLU A 116 21.44 -7.05 -6.59
N LYS A 117 21.30 -8.26 -7.14
CA LYS A 117 22.40 -9.21 -7.30
C LYS A 117 23.54 -8.71 -8.18
N CYS A 118 23.24 -7.92 -9.21
CA CYS A 118 24.24 -7.28 -10.06
C CYS A 118 24.92 -6.07 -9.43
N GLY A 119 24.48 -5.63 -8.25
CA GLY A 119 25.05 -4.47 -7.55
C GLY A 119 24.73 -3.10 -8.20
N TYR A 120 23.82 -3.03 -9.16
CA TYR A 120 23.47 -1.77 -9.81
C TYR A 120 22.87 -0.75 -8.84
N LEU A 121 22.08 -1.23 -7.90
CA LEU A 121 21.47 -0.39 -6.87
C LEU A 121 22.51 0.19 -5.93
N ASP A 122 23.47 -0.62 -5.48
CA ASP A 122 24.54 -0.19 -4.57
C ASP A 122 25.33 0.95 -5.20
N VAL A 123 25.69 0.84 -6.46
CA VAL A 123 26.43 1.90 -7.19
C VAL A 123 25.63 3.20 -7.29
N ILE A 124 24.31 3.12 -7.55
CA ILE A 124 23.43 4.29 -7.64
C ILE A 124 23.32 4.96 -6.26
N LEU A 125 23.05 4.17 -5.23
CA LEU A 125 22.82 4.68 -3.88
C LEU A 125 24.10 5.17 -3.20
N GLU A 126 25.24 4.54 -3.43
CA GLU A 126 26.55 5.02 -2.95
C GLU A 126 26.89 6.39 -3.54
N LYS A 127 26.65 6.63 -4.83
CA LYS A 127 26.85 7.95 -5.44
C LYS A 127 25.96 9.03 -4.82
N LEU A 128 24.75 8.68 -4.42
CA LEU A 128 23.86 9.59 -3.69
C LEU A 128 24.40 9.91 -2.29
N LEU A 129 24.93 8.90 -1.59
CA LEU A 129 25.53 9.04 -0.26
C LEU A 129 26.80 9.91 -0.24
N TYR A 130 27.66 9.80 -1.24
CA TYR A 130 28.96 10.46 -1.26
C TYR A 130 28.89 11.99 -1.08
N ARG A 131 27.75 12.61 -1.38
CA ARG A 131 27.54 14.07 -1.33
C ARG A 131 26.96 14.58 0.00
N VAL A 132 26.69 13.68 0.95
CA VAL A 132 25.94 13.98 2.18
C VAL A 132 26.82 14.51 3.29
N ARG A 133 26.74 15.83 3.58
CA ARG A 133 27.49 16.47 4.68
C ARG A 133 26.60 16.86 5.87
N THR A 134 25.34 17.20 5.64
CA THR A 134 24.40 17.70 6.64
C THR A 134 23.33 16.68 6.99
N VAL A 135 22.65 16.85 8.14
CA VAL A 135 21.52 16.02 8.54
C VAL A 135 20.35 16.14 7.54
N GLY A 136 20.03 17.38 7.12
CA GLY A 136 19.00 17.62 6.11
C GLY A 136 19.35 16.96 4.77
N GLY A 137 20.63 17.03 4.36
CA GLY A 137 21.12 16.33 3.16
C GLY A 137 21.01 14.82 3.28
N LEU A 138 21.27 14.24 4.46
CA LEU A 138 21.12 12.80 4.71
C LEU A 138 19.65 12.36 4.57
N VAL A 139 18.74 13.07 5.22
CA VAL A 139 17.31 12.76 5.12
C VAL A 139 16.82 12.92 3.68
N PHE A 140 17.17 14.01 3.01
CA PHE A 140 16.81 14.21 1.60
C PHE A 140 17.32 13.06 0.71
N THR A 141 18.58 12.65 0.89
CA THR A 141 19.16 11.54 0.13
C THR A 141 18.45 10.22 0.43
N THR A 142 18.07 9.97 1.69
CA THR A 142 17.28 8.78 2.06
C THR A 142 15.91 8.78 1.37
N LEU A 143 15.21 9.92 1.41
CA LEU A 143 13.90 10.08 0.73
C LEU A 143 14.05 9.83 -0.78
N LEU A 144 15.03 10.47 -1.41
CA LEU A 144 15.30 10.31 -2.84
C LEU A 144 15.65 8.86 -3.19
N SER A 145 16.48 8.21 -2.38
CA SER A 145 16.88 6.82 -2.57
C SER A 145 15.66 5.88 -2.53
N SER A 146 14.75 6.09 -1.58
CA SER A 146 13.51 5.29 -1.48
C SER A 146 12.61 5.49 -2.70
N VAL A 147 12.46 6.74 -3.20
CA VAL A 147 11.71 7.01 -4.42
C VAL A 147 12.35 6.33 -5.63
N VAL A 148 13.67 6.47 -5.80
CA VAL A 148 14.42 5.83 -6.90
C VAL A 148 14.26 4.31 -6.84
N THR A 149 14.35 3.73 -5.64
CA THR A 149 14.19 2.29 -5.46
C THR A 149 12.76 1.84 -5.79
N ASN A 150 11.72 2.61 -5.42
CA ASN A 150 10.33 2.35 -5.82
C ASN A 150 10.14 2.31 -7.34
N ILE A 151 10.84 3.19 -8.06
CA ILE A 151 10.78 3.26 -9.52
C ILE A 151 11.53 2.08 -10.16
N LEU A 152 12.72 1.76 -9.65
CA LEU A 152 13.60 0.76 -10.24
C LEU A 152 13.21 -0.68 -9.89
N LEU A 153 12.82 -0.94 -8.62
CA LEU A 153 12.51 -2.29 -8.16
C LEU A 153 11.03 -2.62 -8.21
N ALA A 154 10.19 -1.63 -8.45
CA ALA A 154 8.74 -1.79 -8.57
C ALA A 154 8.07 -2.43 -7.33
N ASP A 155 8.73 -2.39 -6.18
CA ASP A 155 8.25 -2.96 -4.92
C ASP A 155 8.51 -2.04 -3.73
N GLN A 156 7.47 -1.79 -2.95
CA GLN A 156 7.51 -0.93 -1.77
C GLN A 156 8.41 -1.49 -0.67
N TYR A 157 8.39 -2.80 -0.47
CA TYR A 157 9.13 -3.45 0.60
C TYR A 157 10.65 -3.31 0.41
N LEU A 158 11.11 -3.52 -0.83
CA LEU A 158 12.50 -3.33 -1.21
C LEU A 158 12.93 -1.86 -1.11
N ALA A 159 12.02 -0.92 -1.43
CA ALA A 159 12.27 0.52 -1.33
C ALA A 159 12.47 1.01 0.12
N ILE A 160 12.08 0.23 1.11
CA ILE A 160 12.33 0.49 2.52
C ILE A 160 13.58 -0.25 3.00
N ILE A 161 13.70 -1.54 2.68
CA ILE A 161 14.77 -2.39 3.24
C ILE A 161 16.14 -2.01 2.71
N ILE A 162 16.29 -1.81 1.39
CA ILE A 162 17.60 -1.58 0.79
C ILE A 162 18.19 -0.24 1.25
N PRO A 163 17.51 0.91 1.09
CA PRO A 163 18.03 2.17 1.64
C PRO A 163 18.16 2.11 3.17
N GLY A 164 17.25 1.43 3.87
CA GLY A 164 17.31 1.26 5.32
C GLY A 164 18.61 0.61 5.79
N ARG A 165 19.04 -0.45 5.15
CA ARG A 165 20.31 -1.14 5.45
C ARG A 165 21.53 -0.26 5.14
N MET A 166 21.51 0.42 4.00
CA MET A 166 22.63 1.25 3.54
C MET A 166 22.84 2.48 4.40
N PHE A 167 21.76 3.19 4.75
CA PHE A 167 21.86 4.43 5.50
C PHE A 167 21.98 4.25 7.01
N LYS A 168 21.69 3.06 7.56
CA LYS A 168 21.68 2.79 9.00
C LYS A 168 22.97 3.28 9.67
N LYS A 169 24.13 2.84 9.18
CA LYS A 169 25.43 3.20 9.75
C LYS A 169 25.67 4.72 9.72
N THR A 170 25.32 5.40 8.62
CA THR A 170 25.49 6.85 8.49
C THR A 170 24.60 7.64 9.45
N TYR A 171 23.37 7.16 9.73
CA TYR A 171 22.52 7.77 10.75
C TYR A 171 23.09 7.60 12.16
N GLU A 172 23.61 6.43 12.46
CA GLU A 172 24.27 6.13 13.74
C GLU A 172 25.53 6.98 13.94
N GLU A 173 26.42 7.10 12.94
CA GLU A 173 27.61 7.94 12.94
C GLU A 173 27.30 9.42 13.18
N LYS A 174 26.18 9.90 12.65
CA LYS A 174 25.71 11.28 12.89
C LYS A 174 25.02 11.46 14.25
N GLY A 175 24.87 10.40 15.05
CA GLY A 175 24.20 10.43 16.35
C GLY A 175 22.68 10.60 16.25
N LEU A 176 22.08 10.25 15.12
CA LEU A 176 20.64 10.29 14.91
C LEU A 176 19.99 9.03 15.48
N HIS A 177 18.81 9.19 16.06
CA HIS A 177 18.03 8.05 16.53
C HIS A 177 17.45 7.25 15.35
N SER A 178 17.34 5.91 15.49
CA SER A 178 16.80 5.01 14.46
C SER A 178 15.40 5.40 13.97
N ARG A 179 14.60 6.03 14.83
CA ARG A 179 13.29 6.60 14.49
C ARG A 179 13.36 7.59 13.33
N MET A 180 14.47 8.34 13.21
CA MET A 180 14.64 9.31 12.14
C MET A 180 14.81 8.62 10.78
N LEU A 181 15.56 7.51 10.75
CA LEU A 181 15.70 6.69 9.54
C LEU A 181 14.36 6.05 9.17
N SER A 182 13.71 5.40 10.13
CA SER A 182 12.40 4.74 9.90
C SER A 182 11.38 5.73 9.34
N ARG A 183 11.26 6.92 9.95
CA ARG A 183 10.37 7.97 9.45
C ARG A 183 10.71 8.36 8.02
N SER A 184 11.98 8.59 7.70
CA SER A 184 12.40 9.01 6.35
C SER A 184 12.07 7.95 5.30
N LEU A 185 12.22 6.67 5.64
CA LEU A 185 11.87 5.56 4.76
C LEU A 185 10.37 5.45 4.51
N GLU A 186 9.57 5.63 5.57
CA GLU A 186 8.11 5.65 5.45
C GLU A 186 7.59 6.86 4.68
N ASP A 187 8.12 8.05 4.95
CA ASP A 187 7.72 9.30 4.32
C ASP A 187 7.94 9.29 2.79
N ALA A 188 8.80 8.45 2.27
CA ALA A 188 9.03 8.31 0.84
C ALA A 188 8.75 6.88 0.33
N GLY A 189 9.33 5.85 0.94
CA GLY A 189 9.25 4.47 0.44
C GLY A 189 7.83 3.95 0.40
N THR A 190 7.09 4.10 1.49
CA THR A 190 5.71 3.63 1.59
C THR A 190 4.76 4.49 0.76
N ILE A 191 4.81 5.80 0.98
CA ILE A 191 3.78 6.71 0.45
C ILE A 191 3.91 6.91 -1.06
N THR A 192 5.12 6.94 -1.62
CA THR A 192 5.30 7.18 -3.07
C THR A 192 5.12 5.95 -3.95
N SER A 193 5.10 4.74 -3.38
CA SER A 193 4.96 3.49 -4.12
C SER A 193 3.70 3.43 -4.99
N VAL A 194 2.60 4.01 -4.50
CA VAL A 194 1.31 4.06 -5.22
C VAL A 194 1.34 5.00 -6.43
N LEU A 195 2.33 5.89 -6.54
CA LEU A 195 2.48 6.82 -7.65
C LEU A 195 3.19 6.21 -8.86
N VAL A 196 3.80 5.05 -8.71
CA VAL A 196 4.55 4.37 -9.77
C VAL A 196 3.67 3.32 -10.44
N PRO A 197 3.32 3.45 -11.74
CA PRO A 197 2.34 2.57 -12.41
C PRO A 197 2.72 1.09 -12.41
N TRP A 198 4.01 0.78 -12.49
CA TRP A 198 4.53 -0.59 -12.51
C TRP A 198 4.95 -1.11 -11.14
N ASN A 199 4.86 -0.28 -10.08
CA ASN A 199 5.05 -0.74 -8.72
C ASN A 199 3.84 -1.59 -8.28
N SER A 200 4.07 -2.62 -7.48
CA SER A 200 3.03 -3.50 -6.96
C SER A 200 1.86 -2.74 -6.32
N CYS A 201 2.16 -1.66 -5.59
CA CYS A 201 1.15 -0.80 -4.98
C CYS A 201 0.38 0.03 -6.02
N GLY A 202 1.05 0.65 -6.98
CA GLY A 202 0.42 1.44 -8.05
C GLY A 202 -0.49 0.58 -8.92
N ALA A 203 0.00 -0.60 -9.33
CA ALA A 203 -0.78 -1.57 -10.10
C ALA A 203 -2.02 -2.07 -9.34
N TYR A 204 -1.87 -2.36 -8.03
CA TYR A 204 -2.98 -2.76 -7.18
C TYR A 204 -4.06 -1.68 -7.10
N HIS A 205 -3.68 -0.43 -6.82
CA HIS A 205 -4.64 0.68 -6.70
C HIS A 205 -5.32 0.98 -8.05
N ALA A 206 -4.58 0.97 -9.15
CA ALA A 206 -5.15 1.15 -10.48
C ALA A 206 -6.19 0.06 -10.79
N GLY A 207 -5.89 -1.20 -10.49
CA GLY A 207 -6.82 -2.32 -10.65
C GLY A 207 -8.05 -2.21 -9.74
N LEU A 208 -7.85 -1.77 -8.48
CA LEU A 208 -8.93 -1.64 -7.50
C LEU A 208 -9.91 -0.51 -7.83
N PHE A 209 -9.38 0.65 -8.23
CA PHE A 209 -10.19 1.83 -8.54
C PHE A 209 -10.71 1.85 -9.97
N GLY A 210 -10.10 1.06 -10.87
CA GLY A 210 -10.39 1.11 -12.30
C GLY A 210 -9.91 2.40 -12.97
N VAL A 211 -8.93 3.09 -12.36
CA VAL A 211 -8.36 4.36 -12.83
C VAL A 211 -6.85 4.20 -12.97
N PRO A 212 -6.26 4.51 -14.14
CA PRO A 212 -4.82 4.47 -14.35
C PRO A 212 -4.04 5.33 -13.36
N THR A 213 -2.86 4.88 -12.94
CA THR A 213 -2.03 5.59 -11.95
C THR A 213 -1.74 7.02 -12.35
N LEU A 214 -1.48 7.27 -13.62
CA LEU A 214 -1.17 8.63 -14.13
C LEU A 214 -2.34 9.60 -14.02
N GLU A 215 -3.57 9.11 -14.01
CA GLU A 215 -4.77 9.95 -13.89
C GLU A 215 -5.00 10.40 -12.44
N TYR A 216 -4.77 9.53 -11.45
CA TYR A 216 -4.93 9.93 -10.05
C TYR A 216 -3.69 10.57 -9.44
N LEU A 217 -2.51 10.42 -10.04
CA LEU A 217 -1.24 10.96 -9.55
C LEU A 217 -1.31 12.46 -9.20
N PRO A 218 -1.87 13.37 -10.04
CA PRO A 218 -1.96 14.78 -9.71
C PRO A 218 -2.82 15.08 -8.48
N TYR A 219 -3.79 14.22 -8.18
CA TYR A 219 -4.74 14.39 -7.07
C TYR A 219 -4.28 13.71 -5.77
N ALA A 220 -3.27 12.87 -5.83
CA ALA A 220 -2.70 12.17 -4.69
C ALA A 220 -1.74 13.07 -3.89
N PHE A 221 -2.22 14.24 -3.44
CA PHE A 221 -1.43 15.29 -2.81
C PHE A 221 -0.58 14.79 -1.64
N LEU A 222 -1.14 13.97 -0.76
CA LEU A 222 -0.41 13.44 0.38
C LEU A 222 0.84 12.66 -0.06
N ASN A 223 0.71 11.88 -1.14
CA ASN A 223 1.74 10.95 -1.57
C ASN A 223 2.99 11.64 -2.12
N TRP A 224 2.85 12.76 -2.83
CA TRP A 224 4.00 13.50 -3.33
C TRP A 224 4.40 14.70 -2.47
N MET A 225 3.47 15.29 -1.69
CA MET A 225 3.79 16.38 -0.77
C MET A 225 4.54 15.91 0.48
N ASN A 226 4.23 14.71 0.99
CA ASN A 226 4.83 14.23 2.24
C ASN A 226 6.36 14.13 2.20
N PRO A 227 7.01 13.52 1.19
CA PRO A 227 8.46 13.52 1.10
C PRO A 227 9.06 14.93 0.99
N ILE A 228 8.40 15.84 0.27
CA ILE A 228 8.82 17.23 0.15
C ILE A 228 8.77 17.93 1.52
N MET A 229 7.65 17.78 2.23
CA MET A 229 7.48 18.37 3.56
C MET A 229 8.47 17.79 4.57
N SER A 230 8.71 16.49 4.53
CA SER A 230 9.69 15.82 5.40
C SER A 230 11.11 16.38 5.15
N ALA A 231 11.49 16.57 3.89
CA ALA A 231 12.75 17.20 3.54
C ALA A 231 12.82 18.65 4.06
N VAL A 232 11.84 19.49 3.74
CA VAL A 232 11.78 20.90 4.14
C VAL A 232 11.86 21.06 5.66
N LEU A 233 11.03 20.33 6.41
CA LEU A 233 11.04 20.38 7.88
C LEU A 233 12.40 19.99 8.46
N THR A 234 13.04 18.98 7.89
CA THR A 234 14.38 18.55 8.34
C THR A 234 15.46 19.60 8.01
N TYR A 235 15.41 20.25 6.84
CA TYR A 235 16.30 21.36 6.53
C TYR A 235 16.09 22.55 7.45
N MET A 236 14.86 22.81 7.87
CA MET A 236 14.53 23.84 8.88
C MET A 236 14.98 23.45 10.30
N GLY A 237 15.41 22.21 10.52
CA GLY A 237 15.82 21.68 11.81
C GLY A 237 14.64 21.29 12.71
N ILE A 238 13.46 21.07 12.14
CA ILE A 238 12.24 20.71 12.88
C ILE A 238 12.08 19.20 12.89
N GLY A 239 11.85 18.64 14.08
CA GLY A 239 11.56 17.22 14.27
C GLY A 239 12.79 16.31 14.09
N ILE A 240 14.02 16.82 14.27
CA ILE A 240 15.21 15.98 14.27
C ILE A 240 15.29 15.22 15.59
N ALA A 241 15.31 13.89 15.51
CA ALA A 241 15.47 13.00 16.65
C ALA A 241 16.93 12.56 16.79
N TRP A 242 17.58 13.00 17.84
CA TRP A 242 18.94 12.61 18.21
C TRP A 242 18.91 11.41 19.17
N ARG A 243 19.98 10.65 19.21
CA ARG A 243 20.15 9.53 20.16
C ARG A 243 20.61 10.09 21.51
N GLY A 244 19.73 10.02 22.53
CA GLY A 244 20.08 10.39 23.90
C GLY A 244 20.90 9.31 24.61
N ASN A 245 21.48 9.65 25.78
CA ASN A 245 22.33 8.75 26.58
C ASN A 245 21.64 7.46 27.03
N ASN A 246 20.31 7.50 27.19
CA ASN A 246 19.51 6.33 27.59
C ASN A 246 18.93 5.56 26.36
N GLY A 247 19.39 5.88 25.14
CA GLY A 247 18.83 5.31 23.93
C GLY A 247 17.48 5.89 23.51
N GLU A 248 16.93 6.85 24.24
CA GLU A 248 15.66 7.53 23.95
C GLU A 248 15.84 8.66 22.90
N PRO A 249 14.81 8.92 22.06
CA PRO A 249 14.89 10.01 21.07
C PRO A 249 14.78 11.38 21.73
N VAL A 250 15.77 12.22 21.56
CA VAL A 250 15.75 13.64 21.96
C VAL A 250 15.44 14.50 20.74
N ILE A 251 14.30 15.19 20.75
CA ILE A 251 13.87 16.02 19.62
C ILE A 251 14.38 17.44 19.82
N GLN A 252 15.44 17.81 19.09
CA GLN A 252 16.03 19.15 19.14
C GLN A 252 16.53 19.59 17.76
N ARG A 253 16.63 20.91 17.55
CA ARG A 253 17.15 21.49 16.30
C ARG A 253 18.64 21.22 16.09
N THR A 254 19.41 21.29 17.15
CA THR A 254 20.86 21.09 17.17
C THR A 254 21.21 19.81 17.92
N ARG A 255 22.37 19.23 17.61
CA ARG A 255 22.87 18.05 18.33
C ARG A 255 23.02 18.37 19.81
N PRO A 256 22.39 17.57 20.73
CA PRO A 256 22.61 17.73 22.17
C PRO A 256 24.09 17.55 22.52
N ALA A 257 24.60 18.32 23.49
CA ALA A 257 25.97 18.16 23.98
C ALA A 257 26.24 16.78 24.59
N GLU A 258 25.18 16.10 25.03
CA GLU A 258 25.18 14.75 25.62
C GLU A 258 24.97 13.61 24.63
N ALA A 259 24.82 13.90 23.32
CA ALA A 259 24.69 12.85 22.32
C ALA A 259 26.00 12.07 22.21
N LEU A 260 25.97 10.80 22.61
CA LEU A 260 27.12 9.91 22.58
C LEU A 260 27.79 9.90 21.21
N PRO A 261 29.15 10.05 21.17
CA PRO A 261 29.88 9.72 19.95
C PRO A 261 29.67 8.23 19.65
N CYS A 262 29.60 7.89 18.37
CA CYS A 262 29.57 6.51 17.93
C CYS A 262 30.81 5.81 18.50
N GLU A 263 30.61 4.77 19.34
CA GLU A 263 31.70 3.85 19.65
C GLU A 263 32.06 3.17 18.34
N THR A 264 33.16 3.57 17.76
CA THR A 264 33.85 2.81 16.73
C THR A 264 34.36 1.55 17.41
N GLU A 265 33.57 0.48 17.34
CA GLU A 265 34.10 -0.87 17.60
C GLU A 265 35.24 -1.11 16.59
N ALA A 266 36.43 -1.24 17.14
CA ALA A 266 37.66 -1.57 16.44
C ALA A 266 37.63 -2.99 15.89
#